data_1588b8fd54836d21e7beddbc013cbc69
#
_entry.id   1588b8fd54836d21e7beddbc013cbc69
#
_cell.length_a   1.000
_cell.length_b   1.000
_cell.length_c   1.000
_cell.angle_alpha   90.00
_cell.angle_beta   90.00
_cell.angle_gamma   90.00
#
_symmetry.space_group_name_H-M   'P 1'
#
loop_
_entity.id
_entity.type
_entity.pdbx_description
1 polymer ?
#
loop_
_entity_poly.entity_id
_entity_poly.type
_entity_poly.pdbx_seq_one_letter_code
_entity_poly.pdbx_strand_id
1 'polypeptide(L)'
;MTGSFEHLRDDLVHEGHIISLVTGHFRAPDGVEFARDIVRHPGAVSVVALHDDRTVTMVRQYRAALDVELLEIPAGKRDVPGEPPEVTAQRELAEEVGLRAGSLVLLAEFVNSAGFTDERSWVFLATELSTVATDRQGIEEDHLRVERVPLHEVPSMIASARLIDAKSIIGLLLTIDRVGG
;
A
#
# COMPACT_ATOMS: atom_id res chain seq x y z
N MET A 1 22.23 -30.01 14.04
CA MET A 1 20.87 -29.52 14.40
C MET A 1 20.76 -28.13 13.81
N THR A 2 20.00 -27.95 12.75
CA THR A 2 19.69 -26.65 12.16
C THR A 2 18.57 -26.05 12.98
N GLY A 3 18.91 -25.29 14.01
CA GLY A 3 17.94 -24.49 14.77
C GLY A 3 17.34 -23.41 13.87
N SER A 4 16.13 -22.93 14.19
CA SER A 4 15.50 -21.76 13.58
C SER A 4 15.63 -20.56 14.52
N PHE A 5 15.49 -19.35 13.97
CA PHE A 5 15.27 -18.15 14.80
C PHE A 5 13.95 -18.28 15.53
N GLU A 6 13.93 -17.88 16.79
CA GLU A 6 12.75 -17.91 17.66
C GLU A 6 12.42 -16.47 18.10
N HIS A 7 11.17 -16.04 17.92
CA HIS A 7 10.66 -14.81 18.51
C HIS A 7 10.24 -15.11 19.96
N LEU A 8 10.79 -14.38 20.91
CA LEU A 8 10.58 -14.60 22.34
C LEU A 8 9.44 -13.74 22.89
N ARG A 9 9.50 -12.43 22.66
CA ARG A 9 8.50 -11.45 23.09
C ARG A 9 8.70 -10.11 22.41
N ASP A 10 7.68 -9.26 22.50
CA ASP A 10 7.75 -7.83 22.17
C ASP A 10 7.56 -7.01 23.45
N ASP A 11 8.41 -6.03 23.65
CA ASP A 11 8.26 -4.98 24.66
C ASP A 11 7.76 -3.71 23.96
N LEU A 12 6.55 -3.24 24.32
CA LEU A 12 5.93 -2.05 23.70
C LEU A 12 6.74 -0.79 24.10
N VAL A 13 7.20 -0.03 23.12
CA VAL A 13 7.91 1.25 23.30
C VAL A 13 6.95 2.42 23.13
N HIS A 14 6.12 2.39 22.09
CA HIS A 14 5.14 3.43 21.80
C HIS A 14 3.95 2.86 21.03
N GLU A 15 2.75 3.29 21.41
CA GLU A 15 1.52 3.01 20.68
C GLU A 15 1.01 4.29 20.03
N GLY A 16 1.00 4.30 18.71
CA GLY A 16 0.48 5.41 17.88
C GLY A 16 -0.94 5.15 17.40
N HIS A 17 -1.46 6.04 16.57
CA HIS A 17 -2.82 5.91 16.01
C HIS A 17 -2.95 4.77 15.00
N ILE A 18 -1.88 4.41 14.29
CA ILE A 18 -1.88 3.42 13.21
C ILE A 18 -0.85 2.35 13.49
N ILE A 19 0.33 2.75 13.93
CA ILE A 19 1.49 1.90 14.14
C ILE A 19 1.84 1.82 15.62
N SER A 20 2.49 0.72 16.01
CA SER A 20 3.18 0.66 17.29
C SER A 20 4.68 0.38 17.07
N LEU A 21 5.52 0.96 17.94
CA LEU A 21 6.94 0.65 18.02
C LEU A 21 7.16 -0.33 19.16
N VAL A 22 7.80 -1.45 18.86
CA VAL A 22 8.18 -2.45 19.86
C VAL A 22 9.66 -2.76 19.80
N THR A 23 10.25 -3.19 20.91
CA THR A 23 11.54 -3.88 20.94
C THR A 23 11.25 -5.39 20.93
N GLY A 24 11.42 -6.04 19.77
CA GLY A 24 11.28 -7.48 19.62
C GLY A 24 12.54 -8.22 20.11
N HIS A 25 12.37 -9.25 20.94
CA HIS A 25 13.44 -10.10 21.45
C HIS A 25 13.44 -11.44 20.75
N PHE A 26 14.60 -11.88 20.33
CA PHE A 26 14.77 -13.08 19.52
C PHE A 26 15.92 -13.94 20.04
N ARG A 27 15.90 -15.23 19.70
CA ARG A 27 17.01 -16.17 19.92
C ARG A 27 17.46 -16.72 18.57
N ALA A 28 18.75 -16.64 18.32
CA ALA A 28 19.39 -17.21 17.13
C ALA A 28 19.55 -18.75 17.27
N PRO A 29 19.79 -19.48 16.16
CA PRO A 29 19.96 -20.93 16.19
C PRO A 29 21.09 -21.46 17.06
N ASP A 30 22.08 -20.61 17.37
CA ASP A 30 23.20 -20.90 18.28
C ASP A 30 22.90 -20.57 19.76
N GLY A 31 21.68 -20.09 20.06
CA GLY A 31 21.23 -19.74 21.41
C GLY A 31 21.49 -18.30 21.80
N VAL A 32 22.16 -17.51 20.98
CA VAL A 32 22.44 -16.08 21.26
C VAL A 32 21.14 -15.28 21.20
N GLU A 33 20.84 -14.53 22.24
CA GLU A 33 19.70 -13.61 22.26
C GLU A 33 20.09 -12.23 21.73
N PHE A 34 19.15 -11.59 21.00
CA PHE A 34 19.32 -10.27 20.43
C PHE A 34 17.97 -9.54 20.38
N ALA A 35 18.01 -8.22 20.21
CA ALA A 35 16.81 -7.39 20.08
C ALA A 35 16.82 -6.56 18.80
N ARG A 36 15.63 -6.19 18.34
CA ARG A 36 15.41 -5.29 17.18
C ARG A 36 14.23 -4.36 17.46
N ASP A 37 14.38 -3.12 17.02
CA ASP A 37 13.25 -2.18 16.99
C ASP A 37 12.39 -2.51 15.76
N ILE A 38 11.09 -2.67 15.99
CA ILE A 38 10.13 -3.11 14.98
C ILE A 38 8.92 -2.19 15.01
N VAL A 39 8.54 -1.70 13.85
CA VAL A 39 7.25 -1.02 13.64
C VAL A 39 6.22 -2.07 13.26
N ARG A 40 5.17 -2.20 14.09
CA ARG A 40 4.01 -3.05 13.82
C ARG A 40 2.97 -2.25 13.05
N HIS A 41 2.45 -2.82 11.97
CA HIS A 41 1.51 -2.17 11.06
C HIS A 41 0.34 -3.11 10.69
N PRO A 42 -0.92 -2.62 10.59
CA PRO A 42 -2.07 -3.47 10.26
C PRO A 42 -2.04 -4.01 8.82
N GLY A 43 -1.17 -3.46 7.98
CA GLY A 43 -1.12 -3.70 6.55
C GLY A 43 -1.88 -2.64 5.75
N ALA A 44 -1.67 -2.64 4.44
CA ALA A 44 -2.30 -1.70 3.53
C ALA A 44 -2.73 -2.37 2.23
N VAL A 45 -3.75 -1.83 1.59
CA VAL A 45 -4.17 -2.19 0.23
C VAL A 45 -3.92 -1.04 -0.71
N SER A 46 -3.75 -1.33 -1.98
CA SER A 46 -3.68 -0.31 -3.04
C SER A 46 -4.31 -0.82 -4.33
N VAL A 47 -4.78 0.10 -5.17
CA VAL A 47 -5.59 -0.25 -6.34
C VAL A 47 -5.11 0.49 -7.57
N VAL A 48 -4.71 -0.25 -8.60
CA VAL A 48 -4.54 0.29 -9.96
C VAL A 48 -5.92 0.32 -10.63
N ALA A 49 -6.56 1.47 -10.64
CA ALA A 49 -7.87 1.65 -11.29
C ALA A 49 -7.66 1.95 -12.77
N LEU A 50 -7.71 0.91 -13.60
CA LEU A 50 -7.47 0.97 -15.04
C LEU A 50 -8.78 1.19 -15.79
N HIS A 51 -8.83 2.25 -16.58
CA HIS A 51 -9.97 2.59 -17.45
C HIS A 51 -9.81 2.01 -18.87
N ASP A 52 -10.93 1.91 -19.60
CA ASP A 52 -10.99 1.36 -20.96
C ASP A 52 -10.10 2.13 -21.96
N ASP A 53 -9.89 3.43 -21.72
CA ASP A 53 -9.02 4.29 -22.53
C ASP A 53 -7.51 4.15 -22.18
N ARG A 54 -7.14 3.13 -21.38
CA ARG A 54 -5.79 2.85 -20.91
C ARG A 54 -5.17 3.99 -20.08
N THR A 55 -5.99 4.79 -19.42
CA THR A 55 -5.53 5.67 -18.35
C THR A 55 -5.76 5.01 -16.99
N VAL A 56 -5.00 5.43 -15.99
CA VAL A 56 -5.17 4.99 -14.59
C VAL A 56 -5.55 6.17 -13.72
N THR A 57 -6.44 5.94 -12.75
CA THR A 57 -6.73 6.93 -11.72
C THR A 57 -5.61 6.90 -10.69
N MET A 58 -5.04 8.07 -10.45
CA MET A 58 -4.04 8.31 -9.43
C MET A 58 -4.48 9.42 -8.48
N VAL A 59 -3.84 9.50 -7.35
CA VAL A 59 -4.09 10.52 -6.32
C VAL A 59 -2.81 11.27 -6.04
N ARG A 60 -2.92 12.58 -5.85
CA ARG A 60 -1.83 13.41 -5.34
C ARG A 60 -2.19 13.82 -3.93
N GLN A 61 -1.38 13.40 -2.97
CA GLN A 61 -1.63 13.66 -1.55
C GLN A 61 -0.35 14.02 -0.81
N TYR A 62 -0.50 14.79 0.27
CA TYR A 62 0.60 15.12 1.16
C TYR A 62 1.00 13.92 2.03
N ARG A 63 2.30 13.67 2.10
CA ARG A 63 2.88 12.63 2.96
C ARG A 63 3.76 13.27 4.03
N ALA A 64 3.18 13.43 5.23
CA ALA A 64 3.82 14.12 6.35
C ALA A 64 5.21 13.56 6.72
N ALA A 65 5.42 12.25 6.58
CA ALA A 65 6.71 11.62 6.85
C ALA A 65 7.84 12.10 5.92
N LEU A 66 7.51 12.61 4.74
CA LEU A 66 8.46 13.10 3.74
C LEU A 66 8.38 14.62 3.54
N ASP A 67 7.33 15.26 4.09
CA ASP A 67 7.02 16.69 3.92
C ASP A 67 6.86 17.10 2.44
N VAL A 68 6.24 16.22 1.63
CA VAL A 68 6.00 16.47 0.20
C VAL A 68 4.65 15.90 -0.26
N GLU A 69 4.14 16.42 -1.38
CA GLU A 69 3.05 15.77 -2.11
C GLU A 69 3.61 14.67 -3.02
N LEU A 70 3.04 13.46 -2.93
CA LEU A 70 3.36 12.34 -3.81
C LEU A 70 2.19 12.04 -4.75
N LEU A 71 2.54 11.57 -5.94
CA LEU A 71 1.60 10.96 -6.87
C LEU A 71 1.59 9.45 -6.63
N GLU A 72 0.41 8.91 -6.31
CA GLU A 72 0.23 7.52 -5.88
C GLU A 72 -1.00 6.90 -6.54
N ILE A 73 -1.09 5.58 -6.57
CA ILE A 73 -2.36 4.89 -6.77
C ILE A 73 -3.20 4.97 -5.49
N PRO A 74 -4.54 4.97 -5.55
CA PRO A 74 -5.43 4.91 -4.39
C PRO A 74 -5.02 3.78 -3.44
N ALA A 75 -5.00 4.07 -2.13
CA ALA A 75 -4.50 3.13 -1.13
C ALA A 75 -5.02 3.43 0.28
N GLY A 76 -5.42 2.41 1.00
CA GLY A 76 -5.89 2.57 2.37
C GLY A 76 -5.38 1.50 3.32
N LYS A 77 -5.64 1.70 4.59
CA LYS A 77 -5.20 0.83 5.67
C LYS A 77 -6.19 -0.31 5.90
N ARG A 78 -5.67 -1.44 6.36
CA ARG A 78 -6.49 -2.56 6.83
C ARG A 78 -6.85 -2.38 8.31
N ASP A 79 -7.64 -1.37 8.61
CA ASP A 79 -8.03 -0.96 9.96
C ASP A 79 -9.27 -1.68 10.50
N VAL A 80 -9.98 -2.44 9.65
CA VAL A 80 -11.11 -3.27 10.07
C VAL A 80 -10.64 -4.70 10.36
N PRO A 81 -10.66 -5.16 11.63
CA PRO A 81 -10.20 -6.49 11.98
C PRO A 81 -10.94 -7.61 11.23
N GLY A 82 -10.19 -8.50 10.57
CA GLY A 82 -10.74 -9.62 9.82
C GLY A 82 -11.33 -9.30 8.46
N GLU A 83 -11.33 -8.03 8.04
CA GLU A 83 -11.77 -7.65 6.69
C GLU A 83 -10.79 -8.23 5.64
N PRO A 84 -11.27 -8.96 4.61
CA PRO A 84 -10.43 -9.44 3.53
C PRO A 84 -9.79 -8.28 2.74
N PRO A 85 -8.53 -8.40 2.26
CA PRO A 85 -7.85 -7.31 1.54
C PRO A 85 -8.62 -6.79 0.32
N GLU A 86 -9.32 -7.65 -0.41
CA GLU A 86 -10.14 -7.26 -1.57
C GLU A 86 -11.37 -6.42 -1.19
N VAL A 87 -11.92 -6.64 -0.01
CA VAL A 87 -13.05 -5.84 0.51
C VAL A 87 -12.55 -4.46 0.91
N THR A 88 -11.42 -4.40 1.64
CA THR A 88 -10.75 -3.15 1.96
C THR A 88 -10.42 -2.37 0.68
N ALA A 89 -9.84 -3.02 -0.34
CA ALA A 89 -9.45 -2.38 -1.60
C ALA A 89 -10.67 -1.77 -2.33
N GLN A 90 -11.80 -2.46 -2.35
CA GLN A 90 -13.03 -1.96 -2.95
C GLN A 90 -13.62 -0.78 -2.18
N ARG A 91 -13.55 -0.82 -0.84
CA ARG A 91 -14.01 0.27 0.04
C ARG A 91 -13.17 1.51 -0.17
N GLU A 92 -11.85 1.42 -0.08
CA GLU A 92 -10.91 2.53 -0.24
C GLU A 92 -11.00 3.18 -1.64
N LEU A 93 -11.15 2.35 -2.69
CA LEU A 93 -11.36 2.85 -4.06
C LEU A 93 -12.62 3.72 -4.16
N ALA A 94 -13.69 3.33 -3.46
CA ALA A 94 -14.93 4.12 -3.44
C ALA A 94 -14.78 5.41 -2.61
N GLU A 95 -14.19 5.31 -1.42
CA GLU A 95 -14.06 6.41 -0.47
C GLU A 95 -13.16 7.51 -1.01
N GLU A 96 -11.94 7.18 -1.46
CA GLU A 96 -10.95 8.16 -1.91
C GLU A 96 -11.28 8.78 -3.28
N VAL A 97 -11.64 7.97 -4.26
CA VAL A 97 -11.71 8.42 -5.66
C VAL A 97 -13.07 8.24 -6.32
N GLY A 98 -14.08 7.77 -5.59
CA GLY A 98 -15.45 7.63 -6.08
C GLY A 98 -15.59 6.60 -7.22
N LEU A 99 -14.82 5.52 -7.18
CA LEU A 99 -14.88 4.45 -8.15
C LEU A 99 -15.23 3.11 -7.50
N ARG A 100 -15.96 2.29 -8.25
CA ARG A 100 -16.24 0.89 -7.91
C ARG A 100 -15.76 0.00 -9.06
N ALA A 101 -15.04 -1.07 -8.72
CA ALA A 101 -14.59 -2.06 -9.68
C ALA A 101 -15.66 -3.14 -9.89
N GLY A 102 -15.94 -3.48 -11.15
CA GLY A 102 -16.69 -4.69 -11.52
C GLY A 102 -15.80 -5.94 -11.45
N SER A 103 -14.48 -5.75 -11.68
CA SER A 103 -13.48 -6.80 -11.55
C SER A 103 -12.30 -6.30 -10.71
N LEU A 104 -11.90 -7.09 -9.73
CA LEU A 104 -10.76 -6.80 -8.84
C LEU A 104 -9.85 -8.03 -8.78
N VAL A 105 -8.60 -7.89 -9.20
CA VAL A 105 -7.63 -8.99 -9.29
C VAL A 105 -6.38 -8.64 -8.50
N LEU A 106 -5.98 -9.50 -7.56
CA LEU A 106 -4.71 -9.35 -6.85
C LEU A 106 -3.53 -9.45 -7.84
N LEU A 107 -2.70 -8.41 -7.88
CA LEU A 107 -1.47 -8.39 -8.67
C LEU A 107 -0.28 -8.91 -7.87
N ALA A 108 -0.11 -8.43 -6.64
CA ALA A 108 0.96 -8.87 -5.75
C ALA A 108 0.61 -8.63 -4.27
N GLU A 109 1.24 -9.44 -3.42
CA GLU A 109 1.44 -9.20 -2.00
C GLU A 109 2.94 -9.01 -1.76
N PHE A 110 3.33 -7.99 -1.01
CA PHE A 110 4.73 -7.71 -0.72
C PHE A 110 4.91 -7.06 0.66
N VAL A 111 6.15 -7.01 1.13
CA VAL A 111 6.55 -6.29 2.35
C VAL A 111 7.32 -5.04 1.98
N ASN A 112 7.07 -3.92 2.65
CA ASN A 112 7.65 -2.63 2.31
C ASN A 112 9.10 -2.50 2.78
N SER A 113 9.38 -2.78 4.04
CA SER A 113 10.70 -2.60 4.65
C SER A 113 10.96 -3.66 5.72
N ALA A 114 11.14 -4.91 5.31
CA ALA A 114 11.30 -6.08 6.18
C ALA A 114 12.45 -5.96 7.20
N GLY A 115 13.32 -4.98 7.06
CA GLY A 115 14.41 -4.70 8.00
C GLY A 115 13.94 -4.09 9.34
N PHE A 116 12.78 -3.43 9.38
CA PHE A 116 12.29 -2.77 10.59
C PHE A 116 10.76 -2.73 10.74
N THR A 117 9.98 -3.16 9.75
CA THR A 117 8.52 -3.21 9.85
C THR A 117 7.98 -4.52 9.31
N ASP A 118 6.84 -4.95 9.85
CA ASP A 118 6.07 -6.09 9.35
C ASP A 118 4.95 -5.66 8.39
N GLU A 119 4.96 -4.42 7.92
CA GLU A 119 3.96 -3.92 7.00
C GLU A 119 3.87 -4.78 5.74
N ARG A 120 2.69 -5.34 5.50
CA ARG A 120 2.32 -6.03 4.27
C ARG A 120 1.43 -5.16 3.41
N SER A 121 1.66 -5.19 2.12
CA SER A 121 0.85 -4.47 1.13
C SER A 121 0.28 -5.44 0.10
N TRP A 122 -1.00 -5.24 -0.22
CA TRP A 122 -1.70 -5.95 -1.30
C TRP A 122 -2.04 -4.94 -2.38
N VAL A 123 -1.62 -5.19 -3.62
CA VAL A 123 -1.96 -4.35 -4.76
C VAL A 123 -2.89 -5.09 -5.70
N PHE A 124 -3.99 -4.43 -6.06
CA PHE A 124 -5.03 -4.97 -6.94
C PHE A 124 -5.10 -4.20 -8.25
N LEU A 125 -5.48 -4.89 -9.32
CA LEU A 125 -5.95 -4.30 -10.56
C LEU A 125 -7.48 -4.24 -10.52
N ALA A 126 -8.03 -3.04 -10.68
CA ALA A 126 -9.46 -2.79 -10.81
C ALA A 126 -9.80 -2.42 -12.25
N THR A 127 -10.78 -3.11 -12.82
CA THR A 127 -11.33 -2.85 -14.16
C THR A 127 -12.86 -2.83 -14.10
N GLU A 128 -13.53 -2.54 -15.22
CA GLU A 128 -15.00 -2.40 -15.29
C GLU A 128 -15.48 -1.34 -14.28
N LEU A 129 -14.83 -0.18 -14.33
CA LEU A 129 -15.03 0.87 -13.36
C LEU A 129 -16.36 1.60 -13.53
N SER A 130 -17.05 1.85 -12.42
CA SER A 130 -18.25 2.68 -12.36
C SER A 130 -18.09 3.78 -11.30
N THR A 131 -18.73 4.92 -11.51
CA THR A 131 -18.67 6.05 -10.57
C THR A 131 -19.65 5.85 -9.42
N VAL A 132 -19.18 6.13 -8.20
CA VAL A 132 -19.98 6.16 -6.96
C VAL A 132 -19.68 7.45 -6.20
N ALA A 133 -20.44 7.73 -5.11
CA ALA A 133 -20.12 8.84 -4.23
C ALA A 133 -18.82 8.58 -3.46
N THR A 134 -18.02 9.62 -3.24
CA THR A 134 -16.85 9.58 -2.35
C THR A 134 -17.27 9.76 -0.89
N ASP A 135 -16.49 9.20 0.03
CA ASP A 135 -16.68 9.36 1.48
C ASP A 135 -15.29 9.45 2.14
N ARG A 136 -14.58 10.55 1.86
CA ARG A 136 -13.21 10.78 2.30
C ARG A 136 -13.11 10.93 3.80
N GLN A 137 -12.08 10.34 4.38
CA GLN A 137 -11.85 10.26 5.81
C GLN A 137 -10.53 10.96 6.18
N GLY A 138 -10.60 12.08 6.90
CA GLY A 138 -9.43 12.77 7.40
C GLY A 138 -8.93 13.94 6.54
N ILE A 139 -8.08 14.76 7.17
CA ILE A 139 -7.64 16.06 6.61
C ILE A 139 -6.80 15.87 5.34
N GLU A 140 -5.96 14.87 5.27
CA GLU A 140 -5.12 14.61 4.11
C GLU A 140 -5.95 14.23 2.89
N GLU A 141 -7.03 13.45 3.08
CA GLU A 141 -7.92 13.04 2.01
C GLU A 141 -8.83 14.18 1.52
N ASP A 142 -9.20 15.12 2.38
CA ASP A 142 -9.96 16.32 2.00
C ASP A 142 -9.19 17.16 0.97
N HIS A 143 -7.86 17.16 1.04
CA HIS A 143 -6.96 17.86 0.13
C HIS A 143 -6.41 17.01 -1.03
N LEU A 144 -6.81 15.73 -1.10
CA LEU A 144 -6.41 14.81 -2.15
C LEU A 144 -6.93 15.27 -3.50
N ARG A 145 -6.04 15.27 -4.50
CA ARG A 145 -6.39 15.57 -5.89
C ARG A 145 -6.34 14.30 -6.74
N VAL A 146 -7.42 14.04 -7.46
CA VAL A 146 -7.51 12.90 -8.38
C VAL A 146 -6.97 13.31 -9.75
N GLU A 147 -6.04 12.52 -10.28
CA GLU A 147 -5.43 12.71 -11.59
C GLU A 147 -5.67 11.48 -12.48
N ARG A 148 -5.77 11.69 -13.78
CA ARG A 148 -5.81 10.62 -14.79
C ARG A 148 -4.48 10.60 -15.53
N VAL A 149 -3.81 9.47 -15.51
CA VAL A 149 -2.47 9.29 -16.10
C VAL A 149 -2.53 8.21 -17.17
N PRO A 150 -2.06 8.48 -18.40
CA PRO A 150 -1.93 7.45 -19.42
C PRO A 150 -0.94 6.37 -18.99
N LEU A 151 -1.36 5.09 -19.04
CA LEU A 151 -0.53 3.98 -18.58
C LEU A 151 0.84 3.91 -19.29
N HIS A 152 0.90 4.31 -20.56
CA HIS A 152 2.14 4.32 -21.33
C HIS A 152 3.17 5.38 -20.87
N GLU A 153 2.76 6.40 -20.10
CA GLU A 153 3.68 7.39 -19.54
C GLU A 153 4.41 6.90 -18.28
N VAL A 154 3.90 5.88 -17.61
CA VAL A 154 4.41 5.38 -16.33
C VAL A 154 5.92 5.08 -16.37
N PRO A 155 6.48 4.37 -17.36
CA PRO A 155 7.92 4.11 -17.40
C PRO A 155 8.77 5.38 -17.41
N SER A 156 8.33 6.41 -18.14
CA SER A 156 9.04 7.71 -18.19
C SER A 156 8.90 8.50 -16.88
N MET A 157 7.77 8.35 -16.18
CA MET A 157 7.55 8.99 -14.89
C MET A 157 8.44 8.36 -13.80
N ILE A 158 8.64 7.05 -13.83
CA ILE A 158 9.57 6.34 -12.95
C ILE A 158 11.00 6.78 -13.24
N ALA A 159 11.41 6.75 -14.51
CA ALA A 159 12.77 7.11 -14.93
C ALA A 159 13.15 8.56 -14.58
N SER A 160 12.18 9.47 -14.56
CA SER A 160 12.37 10.89 -14.21
C SER A 160 12.10 11.22 -12.75
N ALA A 161 11.87 10.21 -11.89
CA ALA A 161 11.51 10.36 -10.49
C ALA A 161 10.24 11.23 -10.25
N ARG A 162 9.35 11.38 -11.24
CA ARG A 162 8.02 11.95 -11.05
C ARG A 162 7.06 11.00 -10.34
N LEU A 163 7.36 9.70 -10.38
CA LEU A 163 6.66 8.64 -9.67
C LEU A 163 7.71 7.84 -8.88
N ILE A 164 7.67 7.96 -7.55
CA ILE A 164 8.67 7.37 -6.64
C ILE A 164 8.04 6.47 -5.57
N ASP A 165 6.71 6.44 -5.48
CA ASP A 165 6.01 5.60 -4.51
C ASP A 165 6.07 4.12 -4.90
N ALA A 166 6.59 3.28 -4.00
CA ALA A 166 6.89 1.88 -4.29
C ALA A 166 5.66 1.05 -4.68
N LYS A 167 4.54 1.17 -3.94
CA LYS A 167 3.31 0.42 -4.25
C LYS A 167 2.74 0.79 -5.62
N SER A 168 2.83 2.08 -5.99
CA SER A 168 2.40 2.57 -7.30
C SER A 168 3.29 2.04 -8.41
N ILE A 169 4.60 2.08 -8.24
CA ILE A 169 5.56 1.54 -9.21
C ILE A 169 5.30 0.05 -9.42
N ILE A 170 5.18 -0.75 -8.35
CA ILE A 170 4.93 -2.19 -8.42
C ILE A 170 3.62 -2.48 -9.14
N GLY A 171 2.53 -1.85 -8.70
CA GLY A 171 1.19 -2.09 -9.25
C GLY A 171 1.09 -1.71 -10.72
N LEU A 172 1.62 -0.54 -11.09
CA LEU A 172 1.56 -0.05 -12.46
C LEU A 172 2.44 -0.87 -13.42
N LEU A 173 3.64 -1.28 -13.01
CA LEU A 173 4.50 -2.15 -13.84
C LEU A 173 3.88 -3.53 -14.04
N LEU A 174 3.31 -4.14 -13.00
CA LEU A 174 2.59 -5.42 -13.12
C LEU A 174 1.33 -5.28 -14.00
N THR A 175 0.67 -4.13 -13.95
CA THR A 175 -0.47 -3.85 -14.83
C THR A 175 -0.02 -3.74 -16.29
N ILE A 176 1.06 -3.02 -16.58
CA ILE A 176 1.63 -2.90 -17.93
C ILE A 176 1.97 -4.28 -18.49
N ASP A 177 2.66 -5.11 -17.73
CA ASP A 177 3.01 -6.48 -18.13
C ASP A 177 1.76 -7.33 -18.44
N ARG A 178 0.74 -7.23 -17.58
CA ARG A 178 -0.50 -8.01 -17.70
C ARG A 178 -1.37 -7.63 -18.90
N VAL A 179 -1.49 -6.33 -19.22
CA VAL A 179 -2.39 -5.85 -20.29
C VAL A 179 -1.71 -5.71 -21.65
N GLY A 180 -0.46 -6.08 -21.71
CA GLY A 180 0.39 -5.93 -22.88
C GLY A 180 0.75 -4.46 -23.10
N GLY A 181 2.01 -4.10 -23.01
CA GLY A 181 2.50 -2.74 -23.20
C GLY A 181 2.13 -2.17 -24.58
#